data_712db19ccc83e2b16390d77af4f9de02
#
_entry.id   712db19ccc83e2b16390d77af4f9de02
#
_cell.length_a   1.000
_cell.length_b   1.000
_cell.length_c   1.000
_cell.angle_alpha   90.00
_cell.angle_beta   90.00
_cell.angle_gamma   90.00
#
_symmetry.space_group_name_H-M   'P 1'
#
loop_
_entity.id
_entity.type
_entity.pdbx_description
1 polymer ?
#
loop_
_entity_poly.entity_id
_entity_poly.type
_entity_poly.pdbx_seq_one_letter_code
_entity_poly.pdbx_strand_id
1 'polypeptide(L)'
;GAVGAKLYYADKTIQHAGVVIGLGAHRTAGHTHYRIPVQNLGYMGRLCYTQNATAVTGACLLVKKSLYEQVGGLDESFVISLNDVDFCLKLRKLGLLNVWTPFAELYHYESISRGLDDQGEKAERYNKESEHFREKWKAELEAGDPYYNPNFSLDRSDYALRDPVSGR
;
A
#
# COMPACT_ATOMS: atom_id res chain seq x y z
N GLY A 1 3.37 12.79 -8.66
CA GLY A 1 2.83 12.33 -7.39
C GLY A 1 3.94 11.97 -6.41
N ALA A 2 3.68 11.01 -5.56
CA ALA A 2 4.65 10.52 -4.60
C ALA A 2 5.61 9.49 -5.21
N VAL A 3 6.82 9.37 -4.64
CA VAL A 3 7.80 8.34 -4.97
C VAL A 3 8.12 7.55 -3.70
N GLY A 4 7.98 6.23 -3.75
CA GLY A 4 8.26 5.31 -2.64
C GLY A 4 9.48 4.42 -2.93
N ALA A 5 10.20 4.09 -1.86
CA ALA A 5 11.36 3.21 -1.89
C ALA A 5 10.96 1.74 -1.71
N LYS A 6 11.87 0.82 -2.01
CA LYS A 6 11.79 -0.58 -1.64
C LYS A 6 12.20 -0.76 -0.19
N LEU A 7 11.32 -1.31 0.63
CA LEU A 7 11.62 -1.50 2.05
C LEU A 7 11.71 -2.98 2.42
N TYR A 8 12.60 -3.26 3.34
CA TYR A 8 12.87 -4.58 3.88
C TYR A 8 12.61 -4.66 5.38
N TYR A 9 12.17 -5.82 5.82
CA TYR A 9 12.25 -6.21 7.21
C TYR A 9 13.68 -6.63 7.62
N ALA A 10 13.94 -6.68 8.93
CA ALA A 10 15.23 -7.13 9.47
C ALA A 10 15.62 -8.55 9.05
N ASP A 11 14.63 -9.41 8.79
CA ASP A 11 14.81 -10.80 8.33
C ASP A 11 15.09 -10.91 6.81
N LYS A 12 15.34 -9.79 6.13
CA LYS A 12 15.58 -9.72 4.69
C LYS A 12 14.39 -10.21 3.83
N THR A 13 13.18 -10.00 4.30
CA THR A 13 11.98 -10.13 3.47
C THR A 13 11.47 -8.76 3.02
N ILE A 14 10.69 -8.74 1.93
CA ILE A 14 10.09 -7.51 1.39
C ILE A 14 9.02 -7.02 2.36
N GLN A 15 9.12 -5.76 2.79
CA GLN A 15 8.07 -5.07 3.51
C GLN A 15 7.18 -4.27 2.57
N HIS A 16 7.79 -3.52 1.65
CA HIS A 16 7.09 -2.64 0.73
C HIS A 16 7.64 -2.70 -0.69
N ALA A 17 6.75 -2.95 -1.64
CA ALA A 17 7.01 -2.91 -3.07
C ALA A 17 5.82 -2.32 -3.85
N GLY A 18 5.21 -1.27 -3.29
CA GLY A 18 3.98 -0.67 -3.77
C GLY A 18 2.74 -1.19 -3.02
N VAL A 19 1.67 -0.43 -3.11
CA VAL A 19 0.38 -0.71 -2.46
C VAL A 19 -0.71 -0.83 -3.52
N VAL A 20 -1.55 -1.84 -3.36
CA VAL A 20 -2.77 -2.10 -4.15
C VAL A 20 -3.99 -1.85 -3.28
N ILE A 21 -4.96 -1.08 -3.76
CA ILE A 21 -6.24 -0.90 -3.07
C ILE A 21 -7.14 -2.13 -3.23
N GLY A 22 -7.93 -2.41 -2.20
CA GLY A 22 -8.77 -3.61 -2.12
C GLY A 22 -8.04 -4.88 -1.68
N LEU A 23 -6.70 -4.87 -1.61
CA LEU A 23 -5.89 -6.02 -1.19
C LEU A 23 -5.97 -6.24 0.32
N GLY A 24 -6.04 -7.51 0.74
CA GLY A 24 -6.02 -7.94 2.13
C GLY A 24 -7.40 -8.11 2.76
N ALA A 25 -7.42 -8.60 4.01
CA ALA A 25 -8.63 -9.02 4.73
C ALA A 25 -9.67 -7.90 4.91
N HIS A 26 -9.22 -6.67 5.13
CA HIS A 26 -10.09 -5.51 5.33
C HIS A 26 -10.58 -4.86 4.03
N ARG A 27 -10.10 -5.33 2.86
CA ARG A 27 -10.46 -4.78 1.54
C ARG A 27 -10.22 -3.28 1.43
N THR A 28 -9.20 -2.77 2.10
CA THR A 28 -8.78 -1.36 2.05
C THR A 28 -7.58 -1.19 1.14
N ALA A 29 -6.39 -1.56 1.60
CA ALA A 29 -5.15 -1.52 0.85
C ALA A 29 -4.14 -2.52 1.43
N GLY A 30 -3.25 -3.03 0.60
CA GLY A 30 -2.22 -3.97 1.04
C GLY A 30 -0.94 -3.85 0.22
N HIS A 31 0.18 -4.20 0.86
CA HIS A 31 1.50 -4.23 0.22
C HIS A 31 1.61 -5.43 -0.73
N THR A 32 2.13 -5.19 -1.93
CA THR A 32 2.48 -6.28 -2.86
C THR A 32 3.79 -6.93 -2.45
N HIS A 33 3.96 -8.21 -2.81
CA HIS A 33 5.17 -8.99 -2.54
C HIS A 33 5.54 -9.06 -1.04
N TYR A 34 4.55 -8.89 -0.17
CA TYR A 34 4.73 -8.85 1.28
C TYR A 34 5.33 -10.15 1.80
N ARG A 35 6.41 -10.04 2.61
CA ARG A 35 7.11 -11.17 3.23
C ARG A 35 7.79 -12.16 2.27
N ILE A 36 7.91 -11.86 0.98
CA ILE A 36 8.77 -12.68 0.12
C ILE A 36 10.26 -12.36 0.33
N PRO A 37 11.16 -13.37 0.14
CA PRO A 37 12.59 -13.17 0.29
C PRO A 37 13.16 -12.12 -0.66
N VAL A 38 14.16 -11.36 -0.23
CA VAL A 38 14.80 -10.27 -1.00
C VAL A 38 15.37 -10.73 -2.35
N GLN A 39 15.79 -11.99 -2.47
CA GLN A 39 16.35 -12.55 -3.71
C GLN A 39 15.29 -12.83 -4.77
N ASN A 40 14.02 -12.80 -4.41
CA ASN A 40 12.93 -13.00 -5.35
C ASN A 40 12.79 -11.80 -6.28
N LEU A 41 12.67 -12.04 -7.58
CA LEU A 41 12.51 -10.97 -8.57
C LEU A 41 11.06 -10.45 -8.65
N GLY A 42 10.15 -11.10 -7.93
CA GLY A 42 8.71 -10.79 -7.96
C GLY A 42 8.01 -11.31 -9.22
N TYR A 43 6.69 -11.19 -9.23
CA TYR A 43 5.89 -11.55 -10.39
C TYR A 43 6.37 -10.79 -11.64
N MET A 44 6.76 -11.51 -12.69
CA MET A 44 7.26 -10.92 -13.95
C MET A 44 8.42 -9.92 -13.76
N GLY A 45 9.27 -10.13 -12.74
CA GLY A 45 10.41 -9.25 -12.45
C GLY A 45 10.02 -7.91 -11.82
N ARG A 46 8.81 -7.75 -11.32
CA ARG A 46 8.29 -6.47 -10.79
C ARG A 46 9.11 -5.86 -9.66
N LEU A 47 9.94 -6.64 -8.99
CA LEU A 47 10.86 -6.13 -7.95
C LEU A 47 12.17 -5.55 -8.51
N CYS A 48 12.35 -5.51 -9.83
CA CYS A 48 13.59 -5.11 -10.49
C CYS A 48 13.51 -3.79 -11.27
N TYR A 49 12.32 -3.19 -11.44
CA TYR A 49 12.15 -1.97 -12.24
C TYR A 49 11.17 -1.00 -11.58
N THR A 50 11.36 0.29 -11.89
CA THR A 50 10.45 1.36 -11.46
C THR A 50 9.10 1.21 -12.13
N GLN A 51 8.02 1.36 -11.36
CA GLN A 51 6.66 1.21 -11.85
C GLN A 51 5.68 2.15 -11.16
N ASN A 52 4.56 2.40 -11.81
CA ASN A 52 3.44 3.08 -11.19
C ASN A 52 2.80 2.16 -10.14
N ALA A 53 2.40 2.75 -9.03
CA ALA A 53 1.65 2.10 -7.97
C ALA A 53 0.45 2.98 -7.58
N THR A 54 -0.61 2.38 -7.05
CA THR A 54 -1.74 3.17 -6.57
C THR A 54 -1.36 3.99 -5.36
N ALA A 55 -0.57 3.40 -4.46
CA ALA A 55 0.01 4.13 -3.35
C ALA A 55 1.40 3.58 -2.98
N VAL A 56 2.12 4.35 -2.18
CA VAL A 56 3.40 3.99 -1.56
C VAL A 56 3.35 4.33 -0.07
N THR A 57 4.09 3.58 0.74
CA THR A 57 4.04 3.75 2.20
C THR A 57 4.70 5.03 2.69
N GLY A 58 4.10 5.63 3.70
CA GLY A 58 4.65 6.78 4.42
C GLY A 58 5.95 6.51 5.17
N ALA A 59 6.33 5.24 5.36
CA ALA A 59 7.61 4.87 5.98
C ALA A 59 8.83 5.42 5.20
N CYS A 60 8.71 5.54 3.87
CA CYS A 60 9.68 6.26 3.03
C CYS A 60 8.98 6.78 1.77
N LEU A 61 8.50 8.02 1.82
CA LEU A 61 7.76 8.68 0.76
C LEU A 61 8.38 10.03 0.46
N LEU A 62 8.68 10.27 -0.82
CA LEU A 62 9.13 11.56 -1.32
C LEU A 62 8.02 12.21 -2.14
N VAL A 63 7.73 13.49 -1.86
CA VAL A 63 6.75 14.28 -2.61
C VAL A 63 7.19 15.74 -2.65
N LYS A 64 6.81 16.50 -3.68
CA LYS A 64 7.01 17.94 -3.69
C LYS A 64 6.16 18.59 -2.61
N LYS A 65 6.77 19.51 -1.82
CA LYS A 65 6.07 20.27 -0.77
C LYS A 65 4.79 20.95 -1.29
N SER A 66 4.85 21.56 -2.45
CA SER A 66 3.68 22.22 -3.07
C SER A 66 2.53 21.26 -3.34
N LEU A 67 2.80 20.01 -3.72
CA LEU A 67 1.76 18.99 -3.92
C LEU A 67 1.19 18.50 -2.57
N TYR A 68 2.03 18.36 -1.56
CA TYR A 68 1.60 18.03 -0.20
C TYR A 68 0.62 19.09 0.32
N GLU A 69 0.96 20.37 0.18
CA GLU A 69 0.12 21.49 0.58
C GLU A 69 -1.17 21.57 -0.25
N GLN A 70 -1.07 21.35 -1.57
CA GLN A 70 -2.21 21.41 -2.48
C GLN A 70 -3.32 20.39 -2.15
N VAL A 71 -2.94 19.19 -1.69
CA VAL A 71 -3.93 18.14 -1.33
C VAL A 71 -4.33 18.21 0.15
N GLY A 72 -3.86 19.20 0.89
CA GLY A 72 -4.16 19.39 2.31
C GLY A 72 -3.40 18.45 3.26
N GLY A 73 -2.27 17.90 2.81
CA GLY A 73 -1.43 17.00 3.62
C GLY A 73 -2.07 15.65 3.94
N LEU A 74 -1.63 15.04 5.02
CA LEU A 74 -2.22 13.83 5.57
C LEU A 74 -3.57 14.15 6.24
N ASP A 75 -4.51 13.23 6.15
CA ASP A 75 -5.81 13.36 6.79
C ASP A 75 -5.72 12.87 8.24
N GLU A 76 -5.96 13.76 9.20
CA GLU A 76 -5.85 13.48 10.63
C GLU A 76 -6.91 12.50 11.15
N SER A 77 -7.96 12.20 10.37
CA SER A 77 -8.93 11.16 10.67
C SER A 77 -8.33 9.75 10.61
N PHE A 78 -7.21 9.59 9.86
CA PHE A 78 -6.38 8.39 9.85
C PHE A 78 -5.20 8.57 10.80
N VAL A 79 -5.36 8.19 12.05
CA VAL A 79 -4.38 8.47 13.11
C VAL A 79 -3.07 7.71 12.89
N ILE A 80 -3.14 6.47 12.40
CA ILE A 80 -1.95 5.60 12.19
C ILE A 80 -1.98 4.91 10.84
N SER A 81 -3.10 4.24 10.48
CA SER A 81 -3.18 3.38 9.31
C SER A 81 -3.83 4.10 8.14
N LEU A 82 -3.44 3.73 6.92
CA LEU A 82 -4.07 4.20 5.67
C LEU A 82 -3.93 5.70 5.36
N ASN A 83 -3.27 6.51 6.21
CA ASN A 83 -3.05 7.94 5.98
C ASN A 83 -2.18 8.19 4.74
N ASP A 84 -1.19 7.36 4.49
CA ASP A 84 -0.31 7.38 3.32
C ASP A 84 -1.03 6.94 2.04
N VAL A 85 -1.91 5.94 2.16
CA VAL A 85 -2.75 5.49 1.03
C VAL A 85 -3.77 6.56 0.66
N ASP A 86 -4.45 7.15 1.65
CA ASP A 86 -5.35 8.29 1.45
C ASP A 86 -4.65 9.45 0.74
N PHE A 87 -3.47 9.81 1.24
CA PHE A 87 -2.64 10.86 0.64
C PHE A 87 -2.29 10.56 -0.83
N CYS A 88 -1.85 9.34 -1.12
CA CYS A 88 -1.55 8.91 -2.48
C CYS A 88 -2.77 8.94 -3.41
N LEU A 89 -3.95 8.58 -2.90
CA LEU A 89 -5.20 8.65 -3.66
C LEU A 89 -5.62 10.11 -3.94
N LYS A 90 -5.41 11.03 -2.98
CA LYS A 90 -5.61 12.48 -3.22
C LYS A 90 -4.71 13.00 -4.34
N LEU A 91 -3.44 12.60 -4.38
CA LEU A 91 -2.53 12.95 -5.47
C LEU A 91 -3.01 12.40 -6.82
N ARG A 92 -3.52 11.17 -6.84
CA ARG A 92 -4.10 10.58 -8.05
C ARG A 92 -5.34 11.31 -8.55
N LYS A 93 -6.18 11.84 -7.68
CA LYS A 93 -7.32 12.70 -8.09
C LYS A 93 -6.90 13.97 -8.80
N LEU A 94 -5.66 14.43 -8.62
CA LEU A 94 -5.07 15.52 -9.41
C LEU A 94 -4.50 15.04 -10.76
N GLY A 95 -4.71 13.78 -11.15
CA GLY A 95 -4.14 13.20 -12.38
C GLY A 95 -2.65 12.83 -12.25
N LEU A 96 -2.07 12.81 -11.05
CA LEU A 96 -0.66 12.50 -10.83
C LEU A 96 -0.44 11.00 -10.66
N LEU A 97 0.74 10.53 -11.07
CA LEU A 97 1.17 9.14 -10.89
C LEU A 97 2.01 9.01 -9.62
N ASN A 98 1.68 8.03 -8.79
CA ASN A 98 2.58 7.60 -7.73
C ASN A 98 3.51 6.52 -8.28
N VAL A 99 4.76 6.56 -7.88
CA VAL A 99 5.83 5.71 -8.42
C VAL A 99 6.50 4.95 -7.29
N TRP A 100 6.67 3.68 -7.46
CA TRP A 100 7.55 2.87 -6.62
C TRP A 100 8.85 2.58 -7.38
N THR A 101 10.00 2.66 -6.69
CA THR A 101 11.32 2.36 -7.28
C THR A 101 12.08 1.33 -6.45
N PRO A 102 12.68 0.29 -7.11
CA PRO A 102 13.53 -0.68 -6.43
C PRO A 102 14.96 -0.17 -6.20
N PHE A 103 15.34 0.97 -6.78
CA PHE A 103 16.71 1.49 -6.74
C PHE A 103 17.01 2.31 -5.47
N ALA A 104 16.00 2.62 -4.66
CA ALA A 104 16.16 3.13 -3.31
C ALA A 104 15.76 2.01 -2.34
N GLU A 105 16.71 1.44 -1.64
CA GLU A 105 16.52 0.27 -0.76
C GLU A 105 16.84 0.65 0.68
N LEU A 106 15.91 0.38 1.60
CA LEU A 106 16.08 0.69 3.02
C LEU A 106 15.49 -0.44 3.89
N TYR A 107 15.96 -0.51 5.12
CA TYR A 107 15.35 -1.33 6.17
C TYR A 107 14.37 -0.47 6.98
N HIS A 108 13.17 -0.97 7.17
CA HIS A 108 12.20 -0.36 8.07
C HIS A 108 11.88 -1.32 9.21
N TYR A 109 12.37 -0.97 10.40
CA TYR A 109 12.20 -1.75 11.62
C TYR A 109 10.81 -1.47 12.23
N GLU A 110 9.77 -1.90 11.52
CA GLU A 110 8.38 -1.74 11.93
C GLU A 110 8.11 -2.42 13.27
N SER A 111 7.19 -1.84 14.04
CA SER A 111 6.70 -2.39 15.31
C SER A 111 7.69 -2.45 16.48
N ILE A 112 8.96 -2.06 16.33
CA ILE A 112 9.92 -2.02 17.46
C ILE A 112 9.43 -1.06 18.54
N SER A 113 8.83 0.07 18.15
CA SER A 113 8.36 1.10 19.09
C SER A 113 6.88 0.99 19.46
N ARG A 114 6.04 0.34 18.63
CA ARG A 114 4.57 0.34 18.78
C ARG A 114 3.94 -1.03 19.00
N GLY A 115 4.64 -2.13 18.69
CA GLY A 115 4.06 -3.48 18.66
C GLY A 115 3.09 -3.69 17.48
N LEU A 116 2.51 -4.88 17.39
CA LEU A 116 1.54 -5.23 16.33
C LEU A 116 0.17 -4.58 16.61
N ASP A 117 -0.57 -4.25 15.54
CA ASP A 117 -1.91 -3.63 15.60
C ASP A 117 -3.06 -4.65 15.56
N ASP A 118 -2.80 -5.89 16.02
CA ASP A 118 -3.70 -7.04 15.87
C ASP A 118 -4.55 -7.36 17.11
N GLN A 119 -4.40 -6.62 18.22
CA GLN A 119 -5.10 -6.91 19.48
C GLN A 119 -5.64 -5.66 20.19
N GLY A 120 -6.76 -5.83 20.88
CA GLY A 120 -7.36 -4.82 21.77
C GLY A 120 -7.71 -3.50 21.07
N GLU A 121 -7.45 -2.39 21.74
CA GLU A 121 -7.77 -1.04 21.27
C GLU A 121 -7.13 -0.68 19.91
N LYS A 122 -5.99 -1.29 19.59
CA LYS A 122 -5.33 -1.09 18.31
C LYS A 122 -6.10 -1.71 17.15
N ALA A 123 -6.63 -2.92 17.34
CA ALA A 123 -7.47 -3.58 16.36
C ALA A 123 -8.80 -2.83 16.15
N GLU A 124 -9.43 -2.32 17.23
CA GLU A 124 -10.64 -1.50 17.13
C GLU A 124 -10.39 -0.21 16.34
N ARG A 125 -9.27 0.48 16.61
CA ARG A 125 -8.87 1.67 15.87
C ARG A 125 -8.68 1.35 14.40
N TYR A 126 -7.91 0.29 14.07
CA TYR A 126 -7.66 -0.13 12.69
C TYR A 126 -8.97 -0.47 11.95
N ASN A 127 -9.92 -1.11 12.62
CA ASN A 127 -11.24 -1.38 12.05
C ASN A 127 -12.01 -0.10 11.72
N LYS A 128 -12.02 0.89 12.62
CA LYS A 128 -12.64 2.20 12.40
C LYS A 128 -12.00 2.96 11.24
N GLU A 129 -10.66 3.01 11.20
CA GLU A 129 -9.92 3.63 10.11
C GLU A 129 -10.20 2.90 8.77
N SER A 130 -10.32 1.58 8.79
CA SER A 130 -10.66 0.77 7.62
C SER A 130 -12.09 1.02 7.13
N GLU A 131 -13.06 1.16 8.01
CA GLU A 131 -14.44 1.53 7.66
C GLU A 131 -14.50 2.92 7.04
N HIS A 132 -13.89 3.91 7.70
CA HIS A 132 -13.81 5.27 7.20
C HIS A 132 -13.12 5.33 5.81
N PHE A 133 -12.05 4.57 5.62
CA PHE A 133 -11.36 4.49 4.34
C PHE A 133 -12.26 3.93 3.24
N ARG A 134 -12.99 2.83 3.52
CA ARG A 134 -13.91 2.23 2.56
C ARG A 134 -15.06 3.16 2.18
N GLU A 135 -15.58 3.93 3.11
CA GLU A 135 -16.61 4.94 2.83
C GLU A 135 -16.06 6.06 1.97
N LYS A 136 -14.92 6.63 2.36
CA LYS A 136 -14.28 7.76 1.67
C LYS A 136 -13.87 7.43 0.24
N TRP A 137 -13.34 6.22 0.04
CA TRP A 137 -12.75 5.77 -1.24
C TRP A 137 -13.58 4.68 -1.92
N LYS A 138 -14.88 4.65 -1.65
CA LYS A 138 -15.80 3.63 -2.17
C LYS A 138 -15.74 3.49 -3.68
N ALA A 139 -15.79 4.60 -4.41
CA ALA A 139 -15.79 4.60 -5.86
C ALA A 139 -14.47 4.04 -6.45
N GLU A 140 -13.34 4.39 -5.85
CA GLU A 140 -12.02 3.90 -6.25
C GLU A 140 -11.87 2.40 -5.98
N LEU A 141 -12.37 1.93 -4.82
CA LEU A 141 -12.35 0.51 -4.46
C LEU A 141 -13.26 -0.32 -5.38
N GLU A 142 -14.45 0.18 -5.73
CA GLU A 142 -15.37 -0.47 -6.66
C GLU A 142 -14.82 -0.51 -8.09
N ALA A 143 -14.11 0.54 -8.52
CA ALA A 143 -13.43 0.57 -9.82
C ALA A 143 -12.24 -0.39 -9.89
N GLY A 144 -11.69 -0.79 -8.73
CA GLY A 144 -10.50 -1.62 -8.61
C GLY A 144 -9.19 -0.87 -8.82
N ASP A 145 -8.09 -1.53 -8.49
CA ASP A 145 -6.76 -0.96 -8.64
C ASP A 145 -6.31 -0.97 -10.10
N PRO A 146 -5.95 0.20 -10.69
CA PRO A 146 -5.62 0.29 -12.12
C PRO A 146 -4.28 -0.35 -12.50
N TYR A 147 -3.43 -0.68 -11.50
CA TYR A 147 -2.13 -1.34 -11.70
C TYR A 147 -2.13 -2.81 -11.27
N TYR A 148 -3.32 -3.34 -10.91
CA TYR A 148 -3.49 -4.72 -10.46
C TYR A 148 -4.57 -5.41 -11.29
N ASN A 149 -4.18 -6.47 -12.02
CA ASN A 149 -5.11 -7.16 -12.91
C ASN A 149 -6.25 -7.79 -12.10
N PRO A 150 -7.52 -7.62 -12.51
CA PRO A 150 -8.69 -8.15 -11.78
C PRO A 150 -8.74 -9.68 -11.68
N ASN A 151 -7.94 -10.39 -12.46
CA ASN A 151 -7.79 -11.84 -12.35
C ASN A 151 -6.85 -12.30 -11.22
N PHE A 152 -6.13 -11.37 -10.59
CA PHE A 152 -5.33 -11.70 -9.41
C PHE A 152 -6.18 -11.69 -8.14
N SER A 153 -5.79 -12.54 -7.20
CA SER A 153 -6.42 -12.62 -5.88
C SER A 153 -6.15 -11.34 -5.07
N LEU A 154 -7.18 -10.82 -4.44
CA LEU A 154 -7.07 -9.76 -3.45
C LEU A 154 -6.80 -10.28 -2.02
N ASP A 155 -6.70 -11.60 -1.83
CA ASP A 155 -6.33 -12.22 -0.56
C ASP A 155 -4.82 -12.48 -0.43
N ARG A 156 -4.08 -12.35 -1.53
CA ARG A 156 -2.65 -12.67 -1.62
C ARG A 156 -1.87 -11.52 -2.22
N SER A 157 -0.68 -11.29 -1.70
CA SER A 157 0.21 -10.20 -2.12
C SER A 157 1.20 -10.57 -3.24
N ASP A 158 1.18 -11.82 -3.70
CA ASP A 158 2.18 -12.42 -4.59
C ASP A 158 1.73 -12.53 -6.07
N TYR A 159 0.64 -11.84 -6.43
CA TYR A 159 0.05 -11.90 -7.78
C TYR A 159 -0.47 -13.28 -8.18
N ALA A 160 -0.82 -14.13 -7.21
CA ALA A 160 -1.51 -15.38 -7.49
C ALA A 160 -2.86 -15.12 -8.18
N LEU A 161 -3.24 -16.01 -9.07
CA LEU A 161 -4.54 -15.92 -9.73
C LEU A 161 -5.67 -16.09 -8.70
N ARG A 162 -6.76 -15.40 -8.97
CA ARG A 162 -8.03 -15.61 -8.25
C ARG A 162 -8.51 -17.02 -8.46
N ASP A 163 -9.01 -17.65 -7.41
CA ASP A 163 -9.66 -18.94 -7.54
C ASP A 163 -10.97 -18.79 -8.34
N PRO A 164 -11.11 -19.48 -9.48
CA PRO A 164 -12.30 -19.38 -10.33
C PRO A 164 -13.58 -19.93 -9.67
N VAL A 165 -13.44 -20.79 -8.68
CA VAL A 165 -14.58 -21.42 -7.98
C VAL A 165 -15.09 -20.54 -6.85
N SER A 166 -14.20 -19.97 -6.06
CA SER A 166 -14.57 -19.13 -4.91
C SER A 166 -14.69 -17.64 -5.25
N GLY A 167 -14.18 -17.20 -6.39
CA GLY A 167 -14.13 -15.79 -6.78
C GLY A 167 -13.22 -14.92 -5.91
N ARG A 168 -12.37 -15.56 -5.07
CA ARG A 168 -11.46 -14.93 -4.09
C ARG A 168 -10.00 -15.10 -4.48
#